data_0324ac2522d9ab8b5d1f3ad2ed30de3d
#
_entry.id   0324ac2522d9ab8b5d1f3ad2ed30de3d
#
_cell.length_a   1.000
_cell.length_b   1.000
_cell.length_c   1.000
_cell.angle_alpha   90.00
_cell.angle_beta   90.00
_cell.angle_gamma   90.00
#
_symmetry.space_group_name_H-M   'P 1'
#
loop_
_entity.id
_entity.type
_entity.pdbx_description
1 polymer ?
#
loop_
_entity_poly.entity_id
_entity_poly.type
_entity_poly.pdbx_seq_one_letter_code
_entity_poly.pdbx_strand_id
1 'polypeptide(L)'
;MSNNFETNKLEVIRKFYQEAFAFFDRKRPVPEIDVRFYPYIGINHTIRIRERVVYVRICEICRDMPDLGQKALAYILVAKLLRKPVPVKAREIYSKFIKTAEVRGKAVENKRARGRKVVSTARGSVYDLGEIFDRINSTYFQNAVSKPVLTWSARRTYRILGHHDSTHETIVVSRSLDDRHVPEYVVEYVVFHEMLHIWHPTQHRNGRRYNHTPAFRRDEEKFLYFNQAEDWIEKNVRVLKKKAKSGR
;
A
#
# COMPACT_ATOMS: atom_id res chain seq x y z
N MET A 1 -4.22 -12.79 34.65
CA MET A 1 -3.10 -11.80 34.77
C MET A 1 -2.87 -10.96 33.51
N SER A 2 -3.12 -11.45 32.30
CA SER A 2 -2.87 -10.72 31.03
C SER A 2 -3.74 -9.46 30.84
N ASN A 3 -4.99 -9.45 31.29
CA ASN A 3 -5.92 -8.33 31.07
C ASN A 3 -5.52 -7.03 31.82
N ASN A 4 -4.96 -7.16 33.03
CA ASN A 4 -4.53 -5.99 33.83
C ASN A 4 -3.33 -5.26 33.23
N PHE A 5 -2.39 -6.02 32.63
CA PHE A 5 -1.18 -5.46 32.03
C PHE A 5 -1.50 -4.68 30.74
N GLU A 6 -2.41 -5.21 29.93
CA GLU A 6 -2.85 -4.55 28.69
C GLU A 6 -3.63 -3.26 28.97
N THR A 7 -4.50 -3.28 29.98
CA THR A 7 -5.27 -2.10 30.40
C THR A 7 -4.34 -0.98 30.87
N ASN A 8 -3.34 -1.30 31.69
CA ASN A 8 -2.36 -0.32 32.18
C ASN A 8 -1.54 0.29 31.03
N LYS A 9 -1.11 -0.53 30.07
CA LYS A 9 -0.37 -0.07 28.88
C LYS A 9 -1.21 0.89 28.02
N LEU A 10 -2.48 0.57 27.78
CA LEU A 10 -3.37 1.42 26.99
C LEU A 10 -3.66 2.76 27.72
N GLU A 11 -3.66 2.77 29.04
CA GLU A 11 -3.80 4.00 29.80
C GLU A 11 -2.58 4.91 29.68
N VAL A 12 -1.38 4.35 29.73
CA VAL A 12 -0.14 5.10 29.49
C VAL A 12 -0.16 5.70 28.08
N ILE A 13 -0.53 4.92 27.07
CA ILE A 13 -0.61 5.39 25.70
C ILE A 13 -1.68 6.48 25.57
N ARG A 14 -2.83 6.34 26.22
CA ARG A 14 -3.90 7.37 26.23
C ARG A 14 -3.37 8.70 26.75
N LYS A 15 -2.56 8.71 27.82
CA LYS A 15 -1.93 9.92 28.34
C LYS A 15 -1.06 10.62 27.31
N PHE A 16 -0.30 9.88 26.49
CA PHE A 16 0.51 10.49 25.42
C PHE A 16 -0.35 11.20 24.37
N TYR A 17 -1.53 10.69 24.07
CA TYR A 17 -2.47 11.38 23.18
C TYR A 17 -3.07 12.63 23.84
N GLN A 18 -3.38 12.57 25.14
CA GLN A 18 -3.87 13.74 25.91
C GLN A 18 -2.80 14.85 25.90
N GLU A 19 -1.55 14.49 26.20
CA GLU A 19 -0.41 15.42 26.13
C GLU A 19 -0.26 16.04 24.73
N ALA A 20 -0.38 15.22 23.67
CA ALA A 20 -0.28 15.70 22.32
C ALA A 20 -1.43 16.68 21.95
N PHE A 21 -2.67 16.41 22.38
CA PHE A 21 -3.77 17.34 22.19
C PHE A 21 -3.53 18.65 22.95
N ALA A 22 -3.13 18.60 24.22
CA ALA A 22 -2.79 19.79 25.00
C ALA A 22 -1.65 20.61 24.39
N PHE A 23 -0.69 19.95 23.73
CA PHE A 23 0.41 20.58 23.04
C PHE A 23 -0.03 21.35 21.77
N PHE A 24 -0.88 20.72 20.92
CA PHE A 24 -1.26 21.27 19.63
C PHE A 24 -2.50 22.19 19.68
N ASP A 25 -3.36 22.01 20.69
CA ASP A 25 -4.60 22.80 20.84
C ASP A 25 -4.83 23.20 22.31
N ARG A 26 -4.14 24.26 22.72
CA ARG A 26 -4.23 24.78 24.10
C ARG A 26 -5.56 25.50 24.40
N LYS A 27 -6.36 25.78 23.38
CA LYS A 27 -7.61 26.56 23.55
C LYS A 27 -8.82 25.70 23.83
N ARG A 28 -8.77 24.43 23.49
CA ARG A 28 -9.89 23.49 23.68
C ARG A 28 -9.58 22.46 24.77
N PRO A 29 -10.57 22.01 25.49
CA PRO A 29 -10.39 20.92 26.42
C PRO A 29 -9.94 19.66 25.68
N VAL A 30 -9.10 18.85 26.35
CA VAL A 30 -8.65 17.58 25.79
C VAL A 30 -9.87 16.66 25.63
N PRO A 31 -10.10 16.13 24.42
CA PRO A 31 -11.25 15.26 24.18
C PRO A 31 -11.09 13.92 24.90
N GLU A 32 -12.20 13.20 25.04
CA GLU A 32 -12.14 11.79 25.41
C GLU A 32 -11.43 10.96 24.35
N ILE A 33 -10.57 10.02 24.74
CA ILE A 33 -9.72 9.25 23.82
C ILE A 33 -9.89 7.77 24.06
N ASP A 34 -10.37 7.04 23.05
CA ASP A 34 -10.40 5.58 22.97
C ASP A 34 -9.21 5.06 22.18
N VAL A 35 -8.26 4.45 22.86
CA VAL A 35 -7.07 3.84 22.23
C VAL A 35 -7.20 2.33 22.26
N ARG A 36 -7.00 1.69 21.10
CA ARG A 36 -6.95 0.22 20.99
C ARG A 36 -5.89 -0.21 19.99
N PHE A 37 -5.29 -1.38 20.25
CA PHE A 37 -4.54 -2.09 19.23
C PHE A 37 -5.52 -2.72 18.22
N TYR A 38 -5.10 -2.74 16.95
CA TYR A 38 -5.93 -3.28 15.88
C TYR A 38 -5.09 -4.16 14.94
N PRO A 39 -5.59 -5.34 14.54
CA PRO A 39 -4.85 -6.30 13.72
C PRO A 39 -4.79 -5.88 12.25
N TYR A 40 -4.18 -4.74 11.97
CA TYR A 40 -3.90 -4.34 10.60
C TYR A 40 -2.93 -5.30 9.93
N ILE A 41 -3.13 -5.56 8.64
CA ILE A 41 -2.24 -6.42 7.84
C ILE A 41 -0.81 -5.86 7.80
N GLY A 42 -0.68 -4.54 7.65
CA GLY A 42 0.62 -3.85 7.66
C GLY A 42 0.71 -2.82 8.76
N ILE A 43 1.82 -2.09 8.82
CA ILE A 43 2.03 -1.00 9.80
C ILE A 43 1.13 0.17 9.40
N ASN A 44 -0.06 0.21 9.96
CA ASN A 44 -1.05 1.23 9.73
C ASN A 44 -1.68 1.70 11.05
N HIS A 45 -2.02 2.98 11.14
CA HIS A 45 -2.66 3.58 12.29
C HIS A 45 -3.76 4.52 11.83
N THR A 46 -4.84 4.60 12.58
CA THR A 46 -5.91 5.55 12.30
C THR A 46 -6.24 6.38 13.53
N ILE A 47 -6.58 7.64 13.30
CA ILE A 47 -7.13 8.55 14.31
C ILE A 47 -8.34 9.26 13.68
N ARG A 48 -9.46 9.28 14.40
CA ARG A 48 -10.72 9.87 13.92
C ARG A 48 -11.50 10.46 15.08
N ILE A 49 -12.22 11.55 14.83
CA ILE A 49 -13.18 12.10 15.79
C ILE A 49 -14.60 11.67 15.37
N ARG A 50 -15.35 11.12 16.30
CA ARG A 50 -16.78 10.83 16.17
C ARG A 50 -17.45 11.17 17.49
N GLU A 51 -18.57 11.88 17.46
CA GLU A 51 -19.40 12.18 18.65
C GLU A 51 -18.58 12.74 19.83
N ARG A 52 -17.60 13.62 19.53
CA ARG A 52 -16.66 14.25 20.48
C ARG A 52 -15.63 13.30 21.10
N VAL A 53 -15.61 12.01 20.72
CA VAL A 53 -14.60 11.04 21.15
C VAL A 53 -13.56 10.87 20.04
N VAL A 54 -12.30 10.79 20.43
CA VAL A 54 -11.17 10.50 19.54
C VAL A 54 -10.88 9.00 19.56
N TYR A 55 -11.13 8.34 18.46
CA TYR A 55 -10.83 6.92 18.28
C TYR A 55 -9.45 6.74 17.66
N VAL A 56 -8.55 6.10 18.39
CA VAL A 56 -7.21 5.76 17.93
C VAL A 56 -7.10 4.24 17.77
N ARG A 57 -6.63 3.81 16.60
CA ARG A 57 -6.34 2.40 16.34
C ARG A 57 -4.88 2.28 15.95
N ILE A 58 -4.10 1.62 16.77
CA ILE A 58 -2.67 1.40 16.60
C ILE A 58 -2.47 0.00 16.04
N CYS A 59 -1.58 -0.15 15.04
CA CYS A 59 -1.21 -1.47 14.53
C CYS A 59 -0.69 -2.38 15.66
N GLU A 60 -1.20 -3.60 15.71
CA GLU A 60 -0.82 -4.61 16.70
C GLU A 60 0.68 -4.94 16.67
N ILE A 61 1.32 -4.86 15.52
CA ILE A 61 2.77 -5.01 15.34
C ILE A 61 3.55 -3.99 16.21
N CYS A 62 2.95 -2.83 16.49
CA CYS A 62 3.54 -1.77 17.31
C CYS A 62 3.18 -1.90 18.81
N ARG A 63 2.61 -3.04 19.24
CA ARG A 63 2.25 -3.27 20.65
C ARG A 63 3.50 -3.16 21.56
N ASP A 64 4.62 -3.72 21.14
CA ASP A 64 5.86 -3.73 21.90
C ASP A 64 6.78 -2.52 21.64
N MET A 65 6.24 -1.49 20.98
CA MET A 65 6.96 -0.25 20.77
C MET A 65 7.24 0.44 22.12
N PRO A 66 8.49 0.87 22.39
CA PRO A 66 8.83 1.62 23.60
C PRO A 66 7.98 2.88 23.76
N ASP A 67 7.78 3.33 25.00
CA ASP A 67 6.97 4.50 25.34
C ASP A 67 7.34 5.76 24.55
N LEU A 68 8.64 5.98 24.35
CA LEU A 68 9.14 7.09 23.53
C LEU A 68 8.60 7.01 22.08
N GLY A 69 8.51 5.81 21.53
CA GLY A 69 7.94 5.56 20.20
C GLY A 69 6.42 5.74 20.19
N GLN A 70 5.72 5.26 21.22
CA GLN A 70 4.27 5.44 21.39
C GLN A 70 3.93 6.93 21.53
N LYS A 71 4.70 7.67 22.32
CA LYS A 71 4.55 9.13 22.46
C LYS A 71 4.79 9.84 21.12
N ALA A 72 5.85 9.47 20.40
CA ALA A 72 6.14 10.03 19.09
C ALA A 72 4.99 9.77 18.09
N LEU A 73 4.42 8.56 18.08
CA LEU A 73 3.26 8.21 17.26
C LEU A 73 2.04 9.06 17.61
N ALA A 74 1.77 9.28 18.92
CA ALA A 74 0.67 10.13 19.36
C ALA A 74 0.79 11.56 18.80
N TYR A 75 1.97 12.16 18.93
CA TYR A 75 2.23 13.50 18.37
C TYR A 75 2.08 13.54 16.85
N ILE A 76 2.51 12.50 16.13
CA ILE A 76 2.34 12.42 14.67
C ILE A 76 0.86 12.35 14.28
N LEU A 77 0.08 11.50 14.95
CA LEU A 77 -1.32 11.30 14.59
C LEU A 77 -2.18 12.50 14.97
N VAL A 78 -1.98 13.08 16.14
CA VAL A 78 -2.72 14.29 16.58
C VAL A 78 -2.37 15.48 15.69
N ALA A 79 -1.09 15.70 15.36
CA ALA A 79 -0.70 16.75 14.42
C ALA A 79 -1.43 16.61 13.08
N LYS A 80 -1.47 15.40 12.51
CA LYS A 80 -2.19 15.13 11.25
C LYS A 80 -3.70 15.38 11.38
N LEU A 81 -4.32 14.95 12.47
CA LEU A 81 -5.74 15.14 12.73
C LEU A 81 -6.11 16.61 12.79
N LEU A 82 -5.29 17.41 13.48
CA LEU A 82 -5.48 18.84 13.66
C LEU A 82 -4.89 19.69 12.51
N ARG A 83 -4.36 19.05 11.47
CA ARG A 83 -3.71 19.72 10.33
C ARG A 83 -2.55 20.64 10.74
N LYS A 84 -1.79 20.23 11.76
CA LYS A 84 -0.61 20.91 12.26
C LYS A 84 0.68 20.29 11.71
N PRO A 85 1.79 21.02 11.67
CA PRO A 85 3.09 20.47 11.32
C PRO A 85 3.48 19.31 12.27
N VAL A 86 3.93 18.19 11.69
CA VAL A 86 4.42 17.05 12.48
C VAL A 86 5.81 17.35 12.99
N PRO A 87 6.09 17.26 14.30
CA PRO A 87 7.41 17.51 14.86
C PRO A 87 8.47 16.59 14.24
N VAL A 88 9.57 17.15 13.81
CA VAL A 88 10.67 16.42 13.16
C VAL A 88 11.17 15.29 14.06
N LYS A 89 11.46 15.61 15.33
CA LYS A 89 11.96 14.64 16.33
C LYS A 89 10.99 13.46 16.52
N ALA A 90 9.67 13.71 16.54
CA ALA A 90 8.68 12.62 16.64
C ALA A 90 8.72 11.73 15.40
N ARG A 91 8.85 12.32 14.20
CA ARG A 91 8.97 11.56 12.95
C ARG A 91 10.22 10.68 12.92
N GLU A 92 11.35 11.20 13.39
CA GLU A 92 12.62 10.48 13.45
C GLU A 92 12.55 9.28 14.41
N ILE A 93 12.07 9.50 15.65
CA ILE A 93 11.92 8.46 16.65
C ILE A 93 11.03 7.32 16.14
N TYR A 94 9.85 7.67 15.65
CA TYR A 94 8.92 6.67 15.11
C TYR A 94 9.51 5.95 13.87
N SER A 95 10.15 6.69 12.94
CA SER A 95 10.78 6.12 11.76
C SER A 95 11.91 5.15 12.09
N LYS A 96 12.71 5.44 13.13
CA LYS A 96 13.76 4.55 13.60
C LYS A 96 13.19 3.20 14.06
N PHE A 97 12.10 3.21 14.80
CA PHE A 97 11.45 1.98 15.29
C PHE A 97 10.88 1.14 14.14
N ILE A 98 10.08 1.73 13.25
CA ILE A 98 9.42 0.95 12.17
C ILE A 98 10.39 0.41 11.11
N LYS A 99 11.62 0.92 11.07
CA LYS A 99 12.68 0.45 10.17
C LYS A 99 13.50 -0.71 10.72
N THR A 100 13.32 -1.09 11.98
CA THR A 100 14.03 -2.25 12.55
C THR A 100 13.71 -3.53 11.77
N ALA A 101 14.68 -4.43 11.71
CA ALA A 101 14.52 -5.70 10.99
C ALA A 101 13.37 -6.53 11.60
N GLU A 102 13.23 -6.51 12.93
CA GLU A 102 12.16 -7.21 13.64
C GLU A 102 10.77 -6.73 13.23
N VAL A 103 10.52 -5.41 13.28
CA VAL A 103 9.21 -4.84 12.92
C VAL A 103 8.88 -5.08 11.46
N ARG A 104 9.88 -4.98 10.59
CA ARG A 104 9.71 -5.30 9.15
C ARG A 104 9.40 -6.77 8.93
N GLY A 105 10.10 -7.67 9.62
CA GLY A 105 9.85 -9.10 9.57
C GLY A 105 8.42 -9.43 10.01
N LYS A 106 7.98 -8.95 11.16
CA LYS A 106 6.59 -9.10 11.65
C LYS A 106 5.55 -8.55 10.65
N ALA A 107 5.85 -7.42 9.99
CA ALA A 107 4.94 -6.85 9.00
C ALA A 107 4.83 -7.70 7.72
N VAL A 108 5.94 -8.27 7.24
CA VAL A 108 5.96 -9.18 6.09
C VAL A 108 5.23 -10.49 6.43
N GLU A 109 5.51 -11.07 7.58
CA GLU A 109 4.88 -12.29 8.05
C GLU A 109 3.38 -12.12 8.24
N ASN A 110 2.94 -11.04 8.88
CA ASN A 110 1.53 -10.71 9.06
C ASN A 110 0.82 -10.50 7.70
N LYS A 111 1.51 -9.90 6.73
CA LYS A 111 0.99 -9.74 5.37
C LYS A 111 0.85 -11.09 4.67
N ARG A 112 1.80 -12.02 4.83
CA ARG A 112 1.71 -13.38 4.30
C ARG A 112 0.56 -14.16 4.92
N ALA A 113 0.42 -14.10 6.25
CA ALA A 113 -0.58 -14.88 6.97
C ALA A 113 -2.01 -14.35 6.82
N ARG A 114 -2.19 -13.02 6.80
CA ARG A 114 -3.51 -12.37 6.83
C ARG A 114 -3.90 -11.66 5.54
N GLY A 115 -2.96 -11.49 4.60
CA GLY A 115 -3.21 -10.86 3.31
C GLY A 115 -4.09 -11.77 2.45
N ARG A 116 -5.41 -11.56 2.45
CA ARG A 116 -6.30 -12.23 1.51
C ARG A 116 -6.16 -11.58 0.14
N LYS A 117 -5.46 -12.22 -0.78
CA LYS A 117 -5.67 -11.96 -2.20
C LYS A 117 -6.81 -12.83 -2.70
N VAL A 118 -7.81 -12.20 -3.26
CA VAL A 118 -8.76 -12.90 -4.11
C VAL A 118 -8.01 -13.17 -5.41
N VAL A 119 -7.43 -14.36 -5.50
CA VAL A 119 -6.80 -14.85 -6.73
C VAL A 119 -7.95 -15.34 -7.60
N SER A 120 -8.24 -14.61 -8.68
CA SER A 120 -9.04 -15.14 -9.78
C SER A 120 -8.10 -15.91 -10.72
N THR A 121 -8.60 -16.44 -11.82
CA THR A 121 -7.75 -17.08 -12.82
C THR A 121 -6.94 -16.06 -13.61
N ALA A 122 -5.83 -16.50 -14.22
CA ALA A 122 -5.11 -15.69 -15.22
C ALA A 122 -5.96 -15.49 -16.48
N ARG A 123 -6.82 -16.48 -16.78
CA ARG A 123 -7.73 -16.44 -17.93
C ARG A 123 -8.88 -15.51 -17.64
N GLY A 124 -8.98 -14.45 -18.42
CA GLY A 124 -10.10 -13.50 -18.42
C GLY A 124 -11.21 -13.90 -19.38
N SER A 125 -12.11 -12.97 -19.65
CA SER A 125 -13.18 -13.14 -20.64
C SER A 125 -12.70 -12.93 -22.06
N VAL A 126 -11.68 -12.10 -22.25
CA VAL A 126 -11.11 -11.70 -23.55
C VAL A 126 -9.65 -12.09 -23.65
N TYR A 127 -8.85 -11.87 -22.61
CA TYR A 127 -7.40 -12.05 -22.59
C TYR A 127 -6.96 -13.09 -21.58
N ASP A 128 -5.89 -13.82 -21.92
CA ASP A 128 -5.19 -14.72 -20.99
C ASP A 128 -3.85 -14.08 -20.56
N LEU A 129 -3.74 -13.72 -19.29
CA LEU A 129 -2.51 -13.11 -18.73
C LEU A 129 -1.33 -14.08 -18.75
N GLY A 130 -1.60 -15.40 -18.76
CA GLY A 130 -0.55 -16.42 -18.82
C GLY A 130 0.13 -16.43 -20.18
N GLU A 131 -0.63 -16.39 -21.26
CA GLU A 131 -0.12 -16.34 -22.63
C GLU A 131 0.59 -15.01 -22.89
N ILE A 132 0.02 -13.90 -22.42
CA ILE A 132 0.63 -12.57 -22.52
C ILE A 132 1.97 -12.53 -21.77
N PHE A 133 2.02 -13.06 -20.53
CA PHE A 133 3.25 -13.12 -19.75
C PHE A 133 4.35 -13.91 -20.48
N ASP A 134 4.04 -15.11 -20.98
CA ASP A 134 5.01 -15.97 -21.63
C ASP A 134 5.58 -15.31 -22.89
N ARG A 135 4.74 -14.65 -23.69
CA ARG A 135 5.15 -13.88 -24.88
C ARG A 135 6.07 -12.71 -24.51
N ILE A 136 5.73 -11.93 -23.48
CA ILE A 136 6.53 -10.80 -23.01
C ILE A 136 7.86 -11.29 -22.41
N ASN A 137 7.82 -12.36 -21.62
CA ASN A 137 9.00 -12.93 -20.98
C ASN A 137 10.04 -13.41 -22.03
N SER A 138 9.56 -14.08 -23.06
CA SER A 138 10.44 -14.50 -24.16
C SER A 138 10.99 -13.31 -24.96
N THR A 139 10.16 -12.32 -25.26
CA THR A 139 10.53 -11.20 -26.14
C THR A 139 11.48 -10.20 -25.47
N TYR A 140 11.24 -9.86 -24.20
CA TYR A 140 11.94 -8.76 -23.54
C TYR A 140 12.88 -9.20 -22.42
N PHE A 141 12.67 -10.39 -21.83
CA PHE A 141 13.41 -10.87 -20.68
C PHE A 141 14.16 -12.18 -20.92
N GLN A 142 14.20 -12.69 -22.16
CA GLN A 142 14.89 -13.93 -22.52
C GLN A 142 14.47 -15.13 -21.61
N ASN A 143 13.22 -15.16 -21.20
CA ASN A 143 12.65 -16.10 -20.23
C ASN A 143 13.28 -16.09 -18.83
N ALA A 144 13.99 -15.02 -18.47
CA ALA A 144 14.68 -14.93 -17.18
C ALA A 144 13.77 -14.57 -16.00
N VAL A 145 12.54 -14.08 -16.23
CA VAL A 145 11.59 -13.75 -15.17
C VAL A 145 10.80 -14.99 -14.77
N SER A 146 10.93 -15.42 -13.51
CA SER A 146 10.12 -16.52 -12.97
C SER A 146 8.64 -16.12 -12.98
N LYS A 147 7.78 -17.03 -13.46
CA LYS A 147 6.35 -16.79 -13.61
C LYS A 147 5.67 -16.61 -12.26
N PRO A 148 5.16 -15.42 -11.94
CA PRO A 148 4.43 -15.18 -10.71
C PRO A 148 2.99 -15.70 -10.82
N VAL A 149 2.23 -15.64 -9.73
CA VAL A 149 0.78 -15.83 -9.81
C VAL A 149 0.17 -14.66 -10.58
N LEU A 150 -0.51 -14.96 -11.69
CA LEU A 150 -1.17 -13.96 -12.53
C LEU A 150 -2.67 -13.97 -12.25
N THR A 151 -3.28 -12.81 -12.06
CA THR A 151 -4.71 -12.73 -11.75
C THR A 151 -5.33 -11.40 -12.18
N TRP A 152 -6.58 -11.45 -12.61
CA TRP A 152 -7.40 -10.27 -12.78
C TRP A 152 -7.88 -9.75 -11.43
N SER A 153 -8.00 -8.45 -11.27
CA SER A 153 -8.54 -7.87 -10.05
C SER A 153 -10.02 -8.26 -9.86
N ALA A 154 -10.43 -8.46 -8.60
CA ALA A 154 -11.82 -8.79 -8.28
C ALA A 154 -12.81 -7.67 -8.70
N ARG A 155 -12.35 -6.43 -8.69
CA ARG A 155 -13.15 -5.25 -9.07
C ARG A 155 -12.50 -4.52 -10.24
N ARG A 156 -13.31 -3.89 -11.06
CA ARG A 156 -12.83 -2.96 -12.09
C ARG A 156 -12.20 -1.74 -11.45
N THR A 157 -10.98 -1.39 -11.84
CA THR A 157 -10.23 -0.22 -11.36
C THR A 157 -9.80 0.63 -12.56
N TYR A 158 -9.56 1.92 -12.34
CA TYR A 158 -9.14 2.84 -13.41
C TYR A 158 -7.93 3.69 -13.05
N ARG A 159 -7.53 3.70 -11.78
CA ARG A 159 -6.34 4.43 -11.30
C ARG A 159 -5.11 3.54 -11.19
N ILE A 160 -5.34 2.28 -10.89
CA ILE A 160 -4.30 1.26 -10.78
C ILE A 160 -4.69 0.20 -11.79
N LEU A 161 -4.02 0.16 -12.94
CA LEU A 161 -4.29 -0.78 -14.02
C LEU A 161 -3.55 -2.11 -13.82
N GLY A 162 -2.42 -2.08 -13.13
CA GLY A 162 -1.68 -3.25 -12.67
C GLY A 162 -1.03 -3.00 -11.33
N HIS A 163 -0.60 -4.04 -10.64
CA HIS A 163 0.36 -3.96 -9.55
C HIS A 163 1.05 -5.30 -9.30
N HIS A 164 2.34 -5.23 -9.01
CA HIS A 164 3.14 -6.34 -8.54
C HIS A 164 3.15 -6.38 -7.02
N ASP A 165 2.84 -7.53 -6.44
CA ASP A 165 2.98 -7.80 -5.01
C ASP A 165 4.14 -8.76 -4.77
N SER A 166 5.29 -8.22 -4.43
CA SER A 166 6.51 -8.99 -4.15
C SER A 166 6.39 -9.93 -2.94
N THR A 167 5.44 -9.70 -2.02
CA THR A 167 5.24 -10.58 -0.85
C THR A 167 4.57 -11.89 -1.22
N HIS A 168 3.63 -11.83 -2.19
CA HIS A 168 2.86 -12.99 -2.65
C HIS A 168 3.28 -13.43 -4.06
N GLU A 169 4.34 -12.85 -4.61
CA GLU A 169 4.82 -13.12 -5.97
C GLU A 169 3.68 -13.11 -6.99
N THR A 170 2.87 -12.03 -6.98
CA THR A 170 1.65 -11.95 -7.76
C THR A 170 1.62 -10.68 -8.59
N ILE A 171 1.27 -10.81 -9.87
CA ILE A 171 0.88 -9.68 -10.72
C ILE A 171 -0.65 -9.66 -10.82
N VAL A 172 -1.24 -8.52 -10.48
CA VAL A 172 -2.68 -8.30 -10.61
C VAL A 172 -2.92 -7.25 -11.69
N VAL A 173 -3.70 -7.60 -12.69
CA VAL A 173 -4.14 -6.68 -13.76
C VAL A 173 -5.60 -6.28 -13.54
N SER A 174 -5.93 -5.04 -13.80
CA SER A 174 -7.29 -4.54 -13.63
C SER A 174 -8.26 -5.23 -14.58
N ARG A 175 -9.35 -5.78 -14.03
CA ARG A 175 -10.45 -6.34 -14.82
C ARG A 175 -11.11 -5.33 -15.78
N SER A 176 -10.84 -4.04 -15.62
CA SER A 176 -11.29 -3.04 -16.59
C SER A 176 -10.63 -3.19 -17.96
N LEU A 177 -9.48 -3.86 -18.01
CA LEU A 177 -8.74 -4.10 -19.25
C LEU A 177 -9.14 -5.41 -19.95
N ASP A 178 -9.88 -6.30 -19.28
CA ASP A 178 -10.43 -7.54 -19.86
C ASP A 178 -11.70 -7.23 -20.65
N ASP A 179 -11.56 -6.54 -21.77
CA ASP A 179 -12.66 -6.02 -22.59
C ASP A 179 -12.24 -5.93 -24.06
N ARG A 180 -13.08 -6.36 -24.99
CA ARG A 180 -12.80 -6.37 -26.44
C ARG A 180 -12.48 -4.99 -27.03
N HIS A 181 -12.89 -3.91 -26.38
CA HIS A 181 -12.56 -2.54 -26.79
C HIS A 181 -11.19 -2.06 -26.28
N VAL A 182 -10.52 -2.84 -25.46
CA VAL A 182 -9.17 -2.55 -25.02
C VAL A 182 -8.22 -3.28 -25.98
N PRO A 183 -7.32 -2.60 -26.66
CA PRO A 183 -6.35 -3.27 -27.52
C PRO A 183 -5.42 -4.19 -26.70
N GLU A 184 -5.04 -5.32 -27.26
CA GLU A 184 -4.19 -6.30 -26.60
C GLU A 184 -2.86 -5.69 -26.14
N TYR A 185 -2.24 -4.85 -26.97
CA TYR A 185 -0.98 -4.19 -26.62
C TYR A 185 -1.06 -3.33 -25.35
N VAL A 186 -2.25 -2.86 -24.96
CA VAL A 186 -2.43 -2.13 -23.69
C VAL A 186 -2.36 -3.09 -22.51
N VAL A 187 -2.94 -4.28 -22.63
CA VAL A 187 -2.85 -5.31 -21.58
C VAL A 187 -1.42 -5.82 -21.48
N GLU A 188 -0.77 -6.06 -22.62
CA GLU A 188 0.64 -6.43 -22.71
C GLU A 188 1.54 -5.39 -22.03
N TYR A 189 1.33 -4.11 -22.31
CA TYR A 189 2.07 -3.02 -21.70
C TYR A 189 1.95 -3.03 -20.17
N VAL A 190 0.73 -3.19 -19.65
CA VAL A 190 0.52 -3.25 -18.19
C VAL A 190 1.21 -4.48 -17.59
N VAL A 191 1.13 -5.65 -18.23
CA VAL A 191 1.85 -6.86 -17.77
C VAL A 191 3.36 -6.63 -17.81
N PHE A 192 3.88 -6.07 -18.90
CA PHE A 192 5.30 -5.72 -19.05
C PHE A 192 5.77 -4.76 -17.96
N HIS A 193 5.01 -3.70 -17.67
CA HIS A 193 5.27 -2.76 -16.58
C HIS A 193 5.39 -3.46 -15.22
N GLU A 194 4.48 -4.37 -14.92
CA GLU A 194 4.52 -5.11 -13.65
C GLU A 194 5.67 -6.14 -13.61
N MET A 195 6.07 -6.70 -14.75
CA MET A 195 7.26 -7.54 -14.86
C MET A 195 8.55 -6.75 -14.64
N LEU A 196 8.59 -5.49 -15.09
CA LEU A 196 9.72 -4.59 -14.78
C LEU A 196 9.85 -4.32 -13.28
N HIS A 197 8.79 -4.38 -12.48
CA HIS A 197 8.90 -4.31 -11.02
C HIS A 197 9.55 -5.54 -10.39
N ILE A 198 9.52 -6.69 -11.06
CA ILE A 198 10.30 -7.89 -10.68
C ILE A 198 11.76 -7.68 -11.07
N TRP A 199 12.00 -7.20 -12.29
CA TRP A 199 13.34 -6.99 -12.85
C TRP A 199 14.12 -5.87 -12.18
N HIS A 200 13.43 -4.78 -11.79
CA HIS A 200 13.98 -3.62 -11.09
C HIS A 200 13.43 -3.52 -9.66
N PRO A 201 14.05 -4.16 -8.67
CA PRO A 201 13.56 -4.11 -7.30
C PRO A 201 13.50 -2.67 -6.75
N THR A 202 12.50 -2.42 -5.91
CA THR A 202 12.31 -1.12 -5.25
C THR A 202 13.58 -0.65 -4.52
N GLN A 203 14.08 0.52 -4.87
CA GLN A 203 15.19 1.15 -4.17
C GLN A 203 14.69 2.02 -3.01
N HIS A 204 15.41 1.97 -1.89
CA HIS A 204 15.14 2.81 -0.73
C HIS A 204 16.30 3.79 -0.53
N ARG A 205 16.07 5.09 -0.76
CA ARG A 205 17.06 6.15 -0.52
C ARG A 205 16.45 7.21 0.38
N ASN A 206 17.16 7.62 1.41
CA ASN A 206 16.73 8.68 2.34
C ASN A 206 15.31 8.49 2.90
N GLY A 207 14.91 7.23 3.18
CA GLY A 207 13.58 6.90 3.69
C GLY A 207 12.45 6.99 2.68
N ARG A 208 12.74 7.25 1.40
CA ARG A 208 11.77 7.25 0.30
C ARG A 208 11.90 5.97 -0.53
N ARG A 209 10.80 5.53 -1.08
CA ARG A 209 10.73 4.38 -2.01
C ARG A 209 10.78 4.92 -3.44
N TYR A 210 11.65 4.33 -4.25
CA TYR A 210 11.79 4.63 -5.67
C TYR A 210 11.52 3.34 -6.46
N ASN A 211 10.34 3.23 -7.03
CA ASN A 211 9.93 2.09 -7.83
C ASN A 211 10.34 2.29 -9.30
N HIS A 212 10.06 3.48 -9.85
CA HIS A 212 10.34 3.83 -11.24
C HIS A 212 11.68 4.60 -11.31
N THR A 213 12.79 3.87 -11.26
CA THR A 213 14.14 4.44 -11.39
C THR A 213 14.41 4.85 -12.84
N PRO A 214 15.49 5.64 -13.13
CA PRO A 214 15.85 5.91 -14.52
C PRO A 214 16.13 4.65 -15.35
N ALA A 215 16.68 3.58 -14.73
CA ALA A 215 16.88 2.30 -15.40
C ALA A 215 15.53 1.63 -15.74
N PHE A 216 14.58 1.62 -14.81
CA PHE A 216 13.23 1.14 -15.05
C PHE A 216 12.58 1.84 -16.25
N ARG A 217 12.63 3.18 -16.29
CA ARG A 217 12.02 3.96 -17.38
C ARG A 217 12.66 3.67 -18.73
N ARG A 218 14.01 3.57 -18.80
CA ARG A 218 14.70 3.20 -20.06
C ARG A 218 14.29 1.82 -20.57
N ASP A 219 14.04 0.87 -19.66
CA ASP A 219 13.59 -0.46 -20.05
C ASP A 219 12.10 -0.47 -20.41
N GLU A 220 11.27 0.34 -19.75
CA GLU A 220 9.88 0.52 -20.06
C GLU A 220 9.64 1.07 -21.48
N GLU A 221 10.46 2.04 -21.90
CA GLU A 221 10.44 2.63 -23.24
C GLU A 221 10.83 1.65 -24.36
N LYS A 222 11.42 0.49 -24.03
CA LYS A 222 11.73 -0.57 -25.01
C LYS A 222 10.50 -1.35 -25.46
N PHE A 223 9.35 -1.20 -24.78
CA PHE A 223 8.13 -1.86 -25.22
C PHE A 223 7.70 -1.33 -26.58
N LEU A 224 7.48 -2.24 -27.53
CA LEU A 224 7.22 -1.88 -28.94
C LEU A 224 6.08 -0.85 -29.13
N TYR A 225 5.04 -0.98 -28.34
CA TYR A 225 3.85 -0.10 -28.42
C TYR A 225 3.77 0.87 -27.22
N PHE A 226 4.91 1.25 -26.63
CA PHE A 226 4.96 2.10 -25.44
C PHE A 226 4.11 3.37 -25.59
N ASN A 227 4.40 4.19 -26.59
CA ASN A 227 3.70 5.45 -26.82
C ASN A 227 2.20 5.25 -27.11
N GLN A 228 1.87 4.22 -27.90
CA GLN A 228 0.48 3.91 -28.23
C GLN A 228 -0.32 3.46 -27.01
N ALA A 229 0.32 2.68 -26.11
CA ALA A 229 -0.31 2.21 -24.88
C ALA A 229 -0.55 3.36 -23.89
N GLU A 230 0.46 4.21 -23.66
CA GLU A 230 0.33 5.41 -22.83
C GLU A 230 -0.77 6.35 -23.36
N ASP A 231 -0.73 6.66 -24.65
CA ASP A 231 -1.75 7.48 -25.32
C ASP A 231 -3.16 6.89 -25.18
N TRP A 232 -3.29 5.58 -25.38
CA TRP A 232 -4.57 4.92 -25.23
C TRP A 232 -5.09 5.01 -23.79
N ILE A 233 -4.25 4.74 -22.81
CA ILE A 233 -4.60 4.82 -21.38
C ILE A 233 -5.06 6.24 -21.04
N GLU A 234 -4.31 7.26 -21.44
CA GLU A 234 -4.66 8.66 -21.17
C GLU A 234 -6.01 9.04 -21.76
N LYS A 235 -6.23 8.73 -23.02
CA LYS A 235 -7.49 9.03 -23.74
C LYS A 235 -8.69 8.28 -23.17
N ASN A 236 -8.49 7.07 -22.63
CA ASN A 236 -9.58 6.21 -22.20
C ASN A 236 -9.80 6.19 -20.66
N VAL A 237 -9.02 6.93 -19.85
CA VAL A 237 -9.18 6.96 -18.40
C VAL A 237 -10.60 7.32 -17.94
N ARG A 238 -11.29 8.20 -18.67
CA ARG A 238 -12.69 8.59 -18.39
C ARG A 238 -13.67 7.44 -18.62
N VAL A 239 -13.48 6.68 -19.70
CA VAL A 239 -14.28 5.50 -20.04
C VAL A 239 -14.06 4.39 -19.00
N LEU A 240 -12.81 4.10 -18.66
CA LEU A 240 -12.45 3.14 -17.61
C LEU A 240 -13.06 3.52 -16.25
N LYS A 241 -13.05 4.82 -15.91
CA LYS A 241 -13.69 5.35 -14.70
C LYS A 241 -15.21 5.12 -14.69
N LYS A 242 -15.88 5.35 -15.82
CA LYS A 242 -17.34 5.12 -15.96
C LYS A 242 -17.64 3.62 -15.79
N LYS A 243 -16.92 2.73 -16.50
CA LYS A 243 -17.07 1.27 -16.38
C LYS A 243 -16.80 0.76 -14.95
N ALA A 244 -15.81 1.32 -14.24
CA ALA A 244 -15.49 0.95 -12.87
C ALA A 244 -16.56 1.39 -11.86
N LYS A 245 -17.34 2.42 -12.17
CA LYS A 245 -18.45 2.90 -11.31
C LYS A 245 -19.77 2.16 -11.57
N SER A 246 -20.05 1.77 -12.82
CA SER A 246 -21.27 1.03 -13.18
C SER A 246 -21.26 -0.44 -12.79
N GLY A 247 -20.12 -0.99 -12.43
CA GLY A 247 -19.99 -2.38 -11.97
C GLY A 247 -19.91 -2.54 -10.45
N ARG A 248 -20.43 -1.56 -9.69
CA ARG A 248 -20.56 -1.62 -8.22
C ARG A 248 -21.96 -2.01 -7.80
#